data_d61a293aecd0cad460e0d5ae799bd26c
#
_entry.id   d61a293aecd0cad460e0d5ae799bd26c
#
_cell.length_a   1.000
_cell.length_b   1.000
_cell.length_c   1.000
_cell.angle_alpha   90.00
_cell.angle_beta   90.00
_cell.angle_gamma   90.00
#
_symmetry.space_group_name_H-M   'P 1'
#
loop_
_entity.id
_entity.type
_entity.pdbx_description
1 polymer ?
#
loop_
_entity_poly.entity_id
_entity_poly.type
_entity_poly.pdbx_seq_one_letter_code
_entity_poly.pdbx_strand_id
1 'polypeptide(L)'
;MVDFQKAGEYQHIEIASTANVEIGQDVTIRSFVSVEVGHGATLKLGNRVFFNDHCTIRCGKYIEIGKDTMFGDGVRIFDHNHQYSNYHVEKISFNTGPVIIGKNCWIGSNVIILKGVTIGDNVIIGAGAVIHKDIPSNSIVVSKEELVIKERPQLDYHVFTLTASDTLENLTYLVEHLPEVAFHIAAKTNVSDRLQAFNAYDNVTLYTNVHHSDIIEDLLEKADIYLDINHWGQVDEIVDRAIAKGKNVLAFDNVAHRAELLDKVISHEEPQTMVDEIRQILLINGEENEC
;
A
#
# COMPACT_ATOMS: atom_id res chain seq x y z
N MET A 1 -27.48 2.87 14.61
CA MET A 1 -27.57 3.89 13.53
C MET A 1 -26.89 5.12 14.08
N VAL A 2 -25.85 5.62 13.42
CA VAL A 2 -25.16 6.85 13.83
C VAL A 2 -26.03 8.01 13.38
N ASP A 3 -26.45 8.87 14.30
CA ASP A 3 -27.34 9.98 14.03
C ASP A 3 -26.56 11.30 14.12
N PHE A 4 -26.39 11.96 12.97
CA PHE A 4 -25.88 13.33 12.92
C PHE A 4 -27.04 14.30 13.19
N GLN A 5 -26.97 15.00 14.28
CA GLN A 5 -28.07 15.80 14.84
C GLN A 5 -28.55 16.94 13.92
N LYS A 6 -27.69 17.39 12.98
CA LYS A 6 -28.00 18.42 11.97
C LYS A 6 -27.36 17.99 10.65
N ALA A 7 -28.11 17.26 9.84
CA ALA A 7 -27.67 16.83 8.52
C ALA A 7 -28.33 17.64 7.39
N GLY A 8 -27.54 18.00 6.38
CA GLY A 8 -28.03 18.56 5.12
C GLY A 8 -28.66 17.49 4.22
N GLU A 9 -28.70 17.71 2.92
CA GLU A 9 -29.21 16.77 1.92
C GLU A 9 -28.10 15.99 1.24
N TYR A 10 -28.43 14.79 0.71
CA TYR A 10 -27.53 13.97 -0.13
C TYR A 10 -26.21 13.57 0.55
N GLN A 11 -26.25 13.24 1.84
CA GLN A 11 -25.05 12.66 2.48
C GLN A 11 -24.86 11.20 2.05
N HIS A 12 -23.59 10.80 1.96
CA HIS A 12 -23.20 9.41 1.84
C HIS A 12 -22.48 8.98 3.11
N ILE A 13 -23.12 8.13 3.92
CA ILE A 13 -22.56 7.64 5.19
C ILE A 13 -22.49 6.13 5.16
N GLU A 14 -21.29 5.58 5.12
CA GLU A 14 -21.02 4.15 5.15
C GLU A 14 -20.16 3.82 6.36
N ILE A 15 -20.69 2.97 7.24
CA ILE A 15 -20.04 2.56 8.49
C ILE A 15 -20.02 1.05 8.54
N ALA A 16 -18.83 0.47 8.52
CA ALA A 16 -18.64 -0.97 8.61
C ALA A 16 -19.16 -1.52 9.96
N SER A 17 -19.65 -2.75 9.99
CA SER A 17 -20.27 -3.37 11.16
C SER A 17 -19.36 -3.49 12.39
N THR A 18 -18.04 -3.45 12.20
CA THR A 18 -17.04 -3.53 13.27
C THR A 18 -16.37 -2.19 13.56
N ALA A 19 -16.80 -1.11 12.90
CA ALA A 19 -16.27 0.22 13.14
C ALA A 19 -16.76 0.78 14.48
N ASN A 20 -15.92 1.61 15.11
CA ASN A 20 -16.27 2.38 16.29
C ASN A 20 -16.47 3.85 15.91
N VAL A 21 -17.66 4.41 16.15
CA VAL A 21 -17.99 5.81 15.83
C VAL A 21 -18.55 6.50 17.07
N GLU A 22 -17.84 7.53 17.51
CA GLU A 22 -18.22 8.38 18.64
C GLU A 22 -18.53 9.79 18.14
N ILE A 23 -19.77 10.26 18.34
CA ILE A 23 -20.20 11.59 17.89
C ILE A 23 -20.63 12.41 19.10
N GLY A 24 -20.02 13.57 19.25
CA GLY A 24 -20.35 14.55 20.29
C GLY A 24 -21.69 15.25 20.05
N GLN A 25 -22.02 16.20 20.90
CA GLN A 25 -23.26 16.98 20.80
C GLN A 25 -23.14 18.07 19.73
N ASP A 26 -24.25 18.41 19.07
CA ASP A 26 -24.37 19.49 18.09
C ASP A 26 -23.42 19.40 16.88
N VAL A 27 -23.04 18.18 16.49
CA VAL A 27 -22.27 17.95 15.28
C VAL A 27 -23.15 18.23 14.06
N THR A 28 -22.66 19.07 13.16
CA THR A 28 -23.35 19.46 11.93
C THR A 28 -22.58 18.96 10.71
N ILE A 29 -23.30 18.28 9.81
CA ILE A 29 -22.81 17.97 8.45
C ILE A 29 -23.77 18.59 7.43
N ARG A 30 -23.22 19.37 6.48
CA ARG A 30 -24.01 19.97 5.41
C ARG A 30 -24.22 19.02 4.24
N SER A 31 -24.66 19.56 3.10
CA SER A 31 -25.03 18.73 1.95
C SER A 31 -23.81 18.11 1.26
N PHE A 32 -24.00 16.95 0.64
CA PHE A 32 -23.00 16.20 -0.11
C PHE A 32 -21.75 15.81 0.69
N VAL A 33 -21.84 15.76 2.02
CA VAL A 33 -20.76 15.24 2.86
C VAL A 33 -20.72 13.71 2.75
N SER A 34 -19.52 13.16 2.56
CA SER A 34 -19.29 11.72 2.45
C SER A 34 -18.39 11.23 3.56
N VAL A 35 -18.91 10.30 4.37
CA VAL A 35 -18.19 9.67 5.49
C VAL A 35 -18.14 8.17 5.28
N GLU A 36 -16.96 7.61 5.25
CA GLU A 36 -16.75 6.18 5.21
C GLU A 36 -15.84 5.76 6.36
N VAL A 37 -16.30 4.76 7.16
CA VAL A 37 -15.54 4.21 8.28
C VAL A 37 -15.40 2.70 8.08
N GLY A 38 -14.18 2.27 7.81
CA GLY A 38 -13.84 0.89 7.50
C GLY A 38 -13.92 -0.06 8.68
N HIS A 39 -13.76 -1.36 8.41
CA HIS A 39 -13.78 -2.40 9.43
C HIS A 39 -12.67 -2.20 10.48
N GLY A 40 -13.03 -2.23 11.76
CA GLY A 40 -12.12 -2.04 12.90
C GLY A 40 -11.59 -0.61 13.06
N ALA A 41 -12.00 0.33 12.19
CA ALA A 41 -11.60 1.72 12.28
C ALA A 41 -12.37 2.48 13.37
N THR A 42 -11.79 3.57 13.84
CA THR A 42 -12.40 4.45 14.86
C THR A 42 -12.49 5.88 14.33
N LEU A 43 -13.69 6.44 14.32
CA LEU A 43 -13.95 7.87 14.05
C LEU A 43 -14.50 8.54 15.32
N LYS A 44 -13.85 9.62 15.77
CA LYS A 44 -14.31 10.43 16.90
C LYS A 44 -14.52 11.88 16.47
N LEU A 45 -15.72 12.38 16.70
CA LEU A 45 -16.08 13.78 16.48
C LEU A 45 -16.47 14.43 17.81
N GLY A 46 -15.77 15.49 18.18
CA GLY A 46 -16.06 16.28 19.37
C GLY A 46 -17.37 17.08 19.24
N ASN A 47 -17.76 17.75 20.33
CA ASN A 47 -18.95 18.58 20.34
C ASN A 47 -18.81 19.76 19.37
N ARG A 48 -19.91 20.14 18.72
CA ARG A 48 -20.04 21.32 17.83
C ARG A 48 -19.02 21.32 16.65
N VAL A 49 -18.59 20.14 16.22
CA VAL A 49 -17.84 20.00 14.96
C VAL A 49 -18.77 20.32 13.79
N PHE A 50 -18.28 21.09 12.84
CA PHE A 50 -19.05 21.56 11.70
C PHE A 50 -18.34 21.23 10.38
N PHE A 51 -19.02 20.49 9.51
CA PHE A 51 -18.59 20.23 8.13
C PHE A 51 -19.48 20.98 7.15
N ASN A 52 -18.87 21.82 6.33
CA ASN A 52 -19.54 22.49 5.22
C ASN A 52 -19.77 21.52 4.05
N ASP A 53 -20.30 22.02 2.93
CA ASP A 53 -20.71 21.17 1.81
C ASP A 53 -19.54 20.43 1.16
N HIS A 54 -19.81 19.25 0.61
CA HIS A 54 -18.86 18.44 -0.16
C HIS A 54 -17.62 17.93 0.62
N CYS A 55 -17.63 17.94 1.94
CA CYS A 55 -16.54 17.36 2.73
C CYS A 55 -16.50 15.85 2.61
N THR A 56 -15.27 15.29 2.71
CA THR A 56 -15.03 13.83 2.61
C THR A 56 -14.18 13.34 3.77
N ILE A 57 -14.62 12.31 4.46
CA ILE A 57 -13.87 11.61 5.50
C ILE A 57 -13.72 10.15 5.07
N ARG A 58 -12.50 9.66 4.99
CA ARG A 58 -12.18 8.26 4.72
C ARG A 58 -11.34 7.73 5.86
N CYS A 59 -11.99 7.02 6.79
CA CYS A 59 -11.39 6.49 8.01
C CYS A 59 -11.16 4.98 7.87
N GLY A 60 -9.93 4.59 7.56
CA GLY A 60 -9.50 3.19 7.47
C GLY A 60 -8.92 2.65 8.77
N LYS A 61 -8.49 3.52 9.70
CA LYS A 61 -7.91 3.14 10.99
C LYS A 61 -8.34 4.05 12.13
N TYR A 62 -7.99 5.34 12.09
CA TYR A 62 -8.28 6.26 13.19
C TYR A 62 -8.32 7.72 12.74
N ILE A 63 -9.45 8.38 12.97
CA ILE A 63 -9.59 9.84 12.82
C ILE A 63 -10.27 10.38 14.09
N GLU A 64 -9.65 11.42 14.66
CA GLU A 64 -10.19 12.16 15.80
C GLU A 64 -10.22 13.66 15.50
N ILE A 65 -11.35 14.30 15.78
CA ILE A 65 -11.56 15.73 15.58
C ILE A 65 -12.09 16.36 16.88
N GLY A 66 -11.32 17.30 17.38
CA GLY A 66 -11.64 18.01 18.61
C GLY A 66 -12.86 18.93 18.47
N LYS A 67 -13.45 19.26 19.60
CA LYS A 67 -14.64 20.11 19.68
C LYS A 67 -14.43 21.49 19.06
N ASP A 68 -15.50 22.15 18.64
CA ASP A 68 -15.52 23.52 18.11
C ASP A 68 -14.66 23.70 16.84
N THR A 69 -14.32 22.61 16.14
CA THR A 69 -13.55 22.65 14.90
C THR A 69 -14.49 22.71 13.70
N MET A 70 -14.19 23.61 12.75
CA MET A 70 -15.01 23.83 11.56
C MET A 70 -14.21 23.61 10.27
N PHE A 71 -14.89 23.04 9.30
CA PHE A 71 -14.35 22.71 7.97
C PHE A 71 -15.11 23.50 6.89
N GLY A 72 -14.35 24.18 6.03
CA GLY A 72 -14.86 24.81 4.81
C GLY A 72 -15.31 23.78 3.77
N ASP A 73 -15.86 24.28 2.66
CA ASP A 73 -16.34 23.42 1.58
C ASP A 73 -15.24 22.55 0.99
N GLY A 74 -15.56 21.30 0.67
CA GLY A 74 -14.69 20.41 -0.08
C GLY A 74 -13.45 19.92 0.68
N VAL A 75 -13.40 20.06 2.01
CA VAL A 75 -12.28 19.51 2.81
C VAL A 75 -12.28 17.99 2.72
N ARG A 76 -11.09 17.40 2.58
CA ARG A 76 -10.91 15.95 2.50
C ARG A 76 -9.92 15.46 3.55
N ILE A 77 -10.31 14.43 4.28
CA ILE A 77 -9.51 13.83 5.35
C ILE A 77 -9.32 12.34 5.06
N PHE A 78 -8.05 11.93 4.93
CA PHE A 78 -7.67 10.55 4.64
C PHE A 78 -6.65 10.07 5.67
N ASP A 79 -6.92 8.97 6.37
CA ASP A 79 -5.98 8.34 7.28
C ASP A 79 -5.18 7.20 6.64
N HIS A 80 -5.28 7.05 5.33
CA HIS A 80 -4.62 5.98 4.59
C HIS A 80 -4.25 6.41 3.16
N ASN A 81 -3.28 5.69 2.59
CA ASN A 81 -2.92 5.73 1.17
C ASN A 81 -2.88 4.29 0.66
N HIS A 82 -3.06 4.09 -0.64
CA HIS A 82 -2.75 2.82 -1.28
C HIS A 82 -1.28 2.46 -1.11
N GLN A 83 -0.99 1.19 -0.90
CA GLN A 83 0.38 0.69 -0.98
C GLN A 83 0.83 0.68 -2.44
N TYR A 84 2.09 0.96 -2.68
CA TYR A 84 2.68 0.93 -4.01
C TYR A 84 4.16 0.58 -3.95
N SER A 85 4.65 0.02 -5.06
CA SER A 85 6.07 -0.22 -5.32
C SER A 85 6.49 0.53 -6.60
N ASN A 86 7.68 0.26 -7.10
CA ASN A 86 8.13 0.83 -8.37
C ASN A 86 7.28 0.37 -9.58
N TYR A 87 6.61 -0.78 -9.48
CA TYR A 87 5.91 -1.42 -10.61
C TYR A 87 4.41 -1.59 -10.42
N HIS A 88 3.91 -1.47 -9.18
CA HIS A 88 2.50 -1.78 -8.88
C HIS A 88 1.90 -0.80 -7.88
N VAL A 89 0.59 -0.61 -7.99
CA VAL A 89 -0.23 0.10 -6.99
C VAL A 89 -1.30 -0.86 -6.50
N GLU A 90 -1.27 -1.19 -5.22
CA GLU A 90 -2.27 -2.04 -4.59
C GLU A 90 -3.62 -1.34 -4.51
N LYS A 91 -4.68 -2.05 -4.91
CA LYS A 91 -6.05 -1.50 -4.90
C LYS A 91 -6.77 -1.73 -3.57
N ILE A 92 -6.40 -2.77 -2.83
CA ILE A 92 -7.13 -3.24 -1.64
C ILE A 92 -6.33 -3.00 -0.36
N SER A 93 -4.99 -3.07 -0.43
CA SER A 93 -4.13 -2.86 0.74
C SER A 93 -3.76 -1.40 0.92
N PHE A 94 -3.84 -0.94 2.16
CA PHE A 94 -3.60 0.45 2.52
C PHE A 94 -2.49 0.56 3.57
N ASN A 95 -1.72 1.63 3.43
CA ASN A 95 -0.79 2.08 4.45
C ASN A 95 -1.52 3.16 5.28
N THR A 96 -1.84 2.84 6.54
CA THR A 96 -2.65 3.71 7.41
C THR A 96 -1.78 4.50 8.39
N GLY A 97 -2.27 5.67 8.81
CA GLY A 97 -1.69 6.48 9.90
C GLY A 97 -2.78 7.36 10.51
N PRO A 98 -2.87 7.44 11.84
CA PRO A 98 -3.95 8.18 12.50
C PRO A 98 -3.93 9.66 12.08
N VAL A 99 -5.13 10.25 11.98
CA VAL A 99 -5.29 11.70 11.82
C VAL A 99 -5.94 12.25 13.08
N ILE A 100 -5.28 13.21 13.72
CA ILE A 100 -5.77 13.85 14.95
C ILE A 100 -5.85 15.35 14.70
N ILE A 101 -7.02 15.93 14.89
CA ILE A 101 -7.26 17.37 14.74
C ILE A 101 -7.74 17.90 16.09
N GLY A 102 -7.06 18.90 16.61
CA GLY A 102 -7.37 19.52 17.88
C GLY A 102 -8.69 20.28 17.88
N LYS A 103 -8.95 20.93 18.99
CA LYS A 103 -10.16 21.76 19.18
C LYS A 103 -9.98 23.18 18.64
N ASN A 104 -11.12 23.86 18.37
CA ASN A 104 -11.15 25.26 17.96
C ASN A 104 -10.29 25.55 16.73
N CYS A 105 -10.32 24.64 15.73
CA CYS A 105 -9.60 24.84 14.48
C CYS A 105 -10.53 25.33 13.38
N TRP A 106 -9.98 26.14 12.46
CA TRP A 106 -10.64 26.48 11.20
C TRP A 106 -9.83 25.92 10.02
N ILE A 107 -10.43 24.97 9.33
CA ILE A 107 -9.85 24.32 8.17
C ILE A 107 -10.51 24.93 6.94
N GLY A 108 -9.75 25.69 6.16
CA GLY A 108 -10.22 26.40 4.97
C GLY A 108 -10.72 25.46 3.86
N SER A 109 -11.47 26.01 2.92
CA SER A 109 -12.07 25.24 1.83
C SER A 109 -11.02 24.53 0.97
N ASN A 110 -11.36 23.31 0.48
CA ASN A 110 -10.52 22.46 -0.34
C ASN A 110 -9.17 22.05 0.29
N VAL A 111 -9.04 22.13 1.60
CA VAL A 111 -7.88 21.58 2.31
C VAL A 111 -7.93 20.06 2.26
N ILE A 112 -6.78 19.44 2.05
CA ILE A 112 -6.61 18.00 2.10
C ILE A 112 -5.70 17.64 3.28
N ILE A 113 -6.18 16.77 4.19
CA ILE A 113 -5.41 16.30 5.35
C ILE A 113 -5.05 14.84 5.10
N LEU A 114 -3.75 14.55 5.09
CA LEU A 114 -3.23 13.22 4.78
C LEU A 114 -2.97 12.42 6.05
N LYS A 115 -2.80 11.12 5.86
CA LYS A 115 -2.54 10.16 6.94
C LYS A 115 -1.34 10.53 7.82
N GLY A 116 -1.43 10.18 9.09
CA GLY A 116 -0.35 10.33 10.07
C GLY A 116 -0.17 11.75 10.59
N VAL A 117 -1.07 12.68 10.28
CA VAL A 117 -0.96 14.10 10.66
C VAL A 117 -1.66 14.37 11.99
N THR A 118 -0.98 15.09 12.86
CA THR A 118 -1.55 15.70 14.05
C THR A 118 -1.61 17.23 13.90
N ILE A 119 -2.80 17.79 13.99
CA ILE A 119 -3.05 19.24 14.04
C ILE A 119 -3.41 19.59 15.47
N GLY A 120 -2.67 20.50 16.07
CA GLY A 120 -2.92 20.93 17.45
C GLY A 120 -4.17 21.79 17.59
N ASP A 121 -4.37 22.32 18.77
CA ASP A 121 -5.50 23.19 19.09
C ASP A 121 -5.36 24.60 18.51
N ASN A 122 -6.49 25.28 18.26
CA ASN A 122 -6.51 26.69 17.84
C ASN A 122 -5.66 26.97 16.58
N VAL A 123 -5.84 26.12 15.55
CA VAL A 123 -5.10 26.21 14.28
C VAL A 123 -6.03 26.77 13.17
N ILE A 124 -5.49 27.67 12.36
CA ILE A 124 -6.15 28.12 11.13
C ILE A 124 -5.36 27.60 9.93
N ILE A 125 -6.04 26.92 9.00
CA ILE A 125 -5.43 26.45 7.76
C ILE A 125 -6.11 27.16 6.58
N GLY A 126 -5.31 27.87 5.79
CA GLY A 126 -5.73 28.54 4.58
C GLY A 126 -6.27 27.56 3.53
N ALA A 127 -7.23 28.05 2.71
CA ALA A 127 -7.86 27.23 1.67
C ALA A 127 -6.85 26.64 0.68
N GLY A 128 -7.16 25.44 0.17
CA GLY A 128 -6.36 24.75 -0.84
C GLY A 128 -5.09 24.08 -0.34
N ALA A 129 -4.77 24.18 0.95
CA ALA A 129 -3.55 23.59 1.50
C ALA A 129 -3.62 22.04 1.53
N VAL A 130 -2.47 21.38 1.27
CA VAL A 130 -2.29 19.94 1.49
C VAL A 130 -1.43 19.73 2.72
N ILE A 131 -2.01 19.16 3.77
CA ILE A 131 -1.36 18.96 5.07
C ILE A 131 -0.83 17.53 5.13
N HIS A 132 0.50 17.41 5.18
CA HIS A 132 1.24 16.15 5.17
C HIS A 132 2.27 16.04 6.31
N LYS A 133 2.25 16.99 7.24
CA LYS A 133 3.08 17.03 8.44
C LYS A 133 2.32 17.66 9.60
N ASP A 134 2.77 17.40 10.81
CA ASP A 134 2.15 17.92 12.01
C ASP A 134 2.16 19.45 12.08
N ILE A 135 1.09 20.03 12.62
CA ILE A 135 0.91 21.46 12.83
C ILE A 135 0.78 21.72 14.32
N PRO A 136 1.67 22.50 14.92
CA PRO A 136 1.59 22.82 16.34
C PRO A 136 0.38 23.70 16.65
N SER A 137 -0.09 23.66 17.90
CA SER A 137 -1.18 24.52 18.38
C SER A 137 -0.88 26.00 18.17
N ASN A 138 -1.92 26.82 18.06
CA ASN A 138 -1.85 28.27 17.87
C ASN A 138 -1.12 28.70 16.60
N SER A 139 -1.28 27.97 15.50
CA SER A 139 -0.61 28.23 14.23
C SER A 139 -1.58 28.71 13.15
N ILE A 140 -1.05 29.53 12.24
CA ILE A 140 -1.71 29.86 10.97
C ILE A 140 -0.88 29.26 9.85
N VAL A 141 -1.51 28.40 9.04
CA VAL A 141 -0.87 27.74 7.91
C VAL A 141 -1.34 28.38 6.62
N VAL A 142 -0.38 28.82 5.82
CA VAL A 142 -0.62 29.27 4.43
C VAL A 142 0.20 28.39 3.48
N SER A 143 -0.43 27.97 2.39
CA SER A 143 0.26 27.11 1.40
C SER A 143 1.11 27.97 0.46
N LYS A 144 2.35 27.53 0.22
CA LYS A 144 3.13 27.90 -0.96
C LYS A 144 3.30 26.64 -1.79
N GLU A 145 2.74 26.62 -2.99
CA GLU A 145 2.85 25.46 -3.87
C GLU A 145 4.21 25.40 -4.53
N GLU A 146 4.95 24.32 -4.25
CA GLU A 146 6.13 23.92 -5.00
C GLU A 146 5.94 22.45 -5.42
N LEU A 147 5.96 22.20 -6.72
CA LEU A 147 5.83 20.85 -7.27
C LEU A 147 7.21 20.17 -7.27
N VAL A 148 7.37 19.13 -6.43
CA VAL A 148 8.57 18.30 -6.42
C VAL A 148 8.34 17.06 -7.28
N ILE A 149 9.07 16.94 -8.37
CA ILE A 149 9.04 15.77 -9.26
C ILE A 149 10.24 14.90 -8.93
N LYS A 150 9.98 13.63 -8.60
CA LYS A 150 11.00 12.61 -8.36
C LYS A 150 10.89 11.51 -9.41
N GLU A 151 12.03 11.03 -9.85
CA GLU A 151 12.07 9.83 -10.67
C GLU A 151 11.58 8.62 -9.89
N ARG A 152 10.90 7.69 -10.57
CA ARG A 152 10.50 6.39 -10.05
C ARG A 152 11.43 5.35 -10.69
N PRO A 153 12.43 4.85 -9.96
CA PRO A 153 13.42 3.93 -10.52
C PRO A 153 12.75 2.70 -11.13
N GLN A 154 13.29 2.25 -12.26
CA GLN A 154 12.93 1.00 -12.91
C GLN A 154 14.19 0.14 -12.99
N LEU A 155 14.03 -1.16 -12.79
CA LEU A 155 15.08 -2.15 -12.99
C LEU A 155 14.82 -2.85 -14.33
N ASP A 156 15.88 -3.23 -15.02
CA ASP A 156 15.79 -3.81 -16.36
C ASP A 156 15.54 -5.32 -16.34
N TYR A 157 15.91 -5.98 -15.23
CA TYR A 157 15.79 -7.42 -15.06
C TYR A 157 14.64 -7.80 -14.14
N HIS A 158 13.83 -8.76 -14.54
CA HIS A 158 12.61 -9.12 -13.83
C HIS A 158 12.55 -10.62 -13.53
N VAL A 159 12.31 -10.97 -12.28
CA VAL A 159 11.99 -12.35 -11.88
C VAL A 159 10.58 -12.42 -11.32
N PHE A 160 9.89 -13.54 -11.54
CA PHE A 160 8.52 -13.72 -11.13
C PHE A 160 8.33 -15.00 -10.31
N THR A 161 7.52 -14.93 -9.26
CA THR A 161 7.05 -16.06 -8.47
C THR A 161 5.56 -15.94 -8.23
N LEU A 162 4.79 -16.98 -8.55
CA LEU A 162 3.38 -17.10 -8.16
C LEU A 162 3.27 -18.02 -6.94
N THR A 163 2.58 -17.58 -5.89
CA THR A 163 2.49 -18.34 -4.64
C THR A 163 1.08 -18.42 -4.07
N ALA A 164 0.81 -19.46 -3.30
CA ALA A 164 -0.29 -19.56 -2.34
C ALA A 164 0.22 -19.73 -0.91
N SER A 165 1.54 -19.53 -0.69
CA SER A 165 2.23 -19.68 0.60
C SER A 165 2.89 -18.37 1.01
N ASP A 166 2.95 -18.11 2.31
CA ASP A 166 3.75 -17.02 2.89
C ASP A 166 5.24 -17.37 3.06
N THR A 167 5.62 -18.60 2.73
CA THR A 167 7.01 -19.09 2.82
C THR A 167 7.56 -19.30 1.43
N LEU A 168 8.56 -18.51 1.08
CA LEU A 168 9.34 -18.60 -0.15
C LEU A 168 10.79 -18.91 0.20
N GLU A 169 11.34 -19.98 -0.39
CA GLU A 169 12.66 -20.48 -0.04
C GLU A 169 13.74 -19.48 -0.37
N ASN A 170 14.60 -19.17 0.59
CA ASN A 170 15.74 -18.26 0.47
C ASN A 170 15.43 -16.86 -0.09
N LEU A 171 14.15 -16.42 -0.11
CA LEU A 171 13.76 -15.15 -0.73
C LEU A 171 14.54 -13.96 -0.15
N THR A 172 14.72 -13.88 1.18
CA THR A 172 15.49 -12.80 1.80
C THR A 172 16.91 -12.73 1.23
N TYR A 173 17.56 -13.88 1.15
CA TYR A 173 18.92 -13.96 0.61
C TYR A 173 18.98 -13.47 -0.83
N LEU A 174 18.05 -13.93 -1.68
CA LEU A 174 18.03 -13.55 -3.10
C LEU A 174 17.81 -12.05 -3.28
N VAL A 175 16.85 -11.48 -2.55
CA VAL A 175 16.49 -10.05 -2.65
C VAL A 175 17.66 -9.16 -2.22
N GLU A 176 18.38 -9.54 -1.15
CA GLU A 176 19.52 -8.77 -0.62
C GLU A 176 20.78 -8.88 -1.49
N HIS A 177 20.95 -10.00 -2.20
CA HIS A 177 22.12 -10.22 -3.03
C HIS A 177 21.91 -9.90 -4.53
N LEU A 178 20.69 -9.53 -4.92
CA LEU A 178 20.32 -9.15 -6.28
C LEU A 178 19.56 -7.82 -6.29
N PRO A 179 20.14 -6.72 -5.77
CA PRO A 179 19.45 -5.42 -5.74
C PRO A 179 19.15 -4.86 -7.14
N GLU A 180 19.85 -5.33 -8.17
CA GLU A 180 19.68 -4.98 -9.58
C GLU A 180 18.52 -5.71 -10.27
N VAL A 181 17.86 -6.66 -9.59
CA VAL A 181 16.78 -7.50 -10.13
C VAL A 181 15.46 -7.14 -9.47
N ALA A 182 14.42 -6.92 -10.26
CA ALA A 182 13.06 -6.70 -9.79
C ALA A 182 12.36 -8.04 -9.49
N PHE A 183 12.01 -8.26 -8.24
CA PHE A 183 11.28 -9.44 -7.79
C PHE A 183 9.77 -9.15 -7.79
N HIS A 184 9.04 -9.80 -8.67
CA HIS A 184 7.57 -9.76 -8.73
C HIS A 184 7.01 -11.01 -8.04
N ILE A 185 6.33 -10.83 -6.92
CA ILE A 185 5.74 -11.92 -6.15
C ILE A 185 4.23 -11.77 -6.17
N ALA A 186 3.52 -12.66 -6.84
CA ALA A 186 2.07 -12.65 -6.89
C ALA A 186 1.50 -13.74 -5.97
N ALA A 187 0.57 -13.35 -5.11
CA ALA A 187 -0.15 -14.24 -4.22
C ALA A 187 -1.63 -14.26 -4.56
N LYS A 188 -2.21 -15.46 -4.69
CA LYS A 188 -3.65 -15.64 -4.93
C LYS A 188 -4.53 -15.36 -3.72
N THR A 189 -3.93 -15.28 -2.55
CA THR A 189 -4.61 -15.07 -1.26
C THR A 189 -4.11 -13.82 -0.57
N ASN A 190 -4.76 -13.47 0.53
CA ASN A 190 -4.17 -12.54 1.48
C ASN A 190 -2.85 -13.10 1.99
N VAL A 191 -1.87 -12.24 2.13
CA VAL A 191 -0.55 -12.59 2.64
C VAL A 191 -0.41 -12.15 4.10
N SER A 192 0.37 -12.91 4.88
CA SER A 192 0.69 -12.56 6.26
C SER A 192 1.67 -11.40 6.35
N ASP A 193 1.82 -10.85 7.57
CA ASP A 193 2.80 -9.81 7.87
C ASP A 193 4.23 -10.22 7.49
N ARG A 194 4.53 -11.53 7.51
CA ARG A 194 5.84 -12.07 7.13
C ARG A 194 6.16 -11.77 5.66
N LEU A 195 5.22 -12.05 4.75
CA LEU A 195 5.44 -11.78 3.32
C LEU A 195 5.27 -10.28 3.02
N GLN A 196 4.38 -9.58 3.73
CA GLN A 196 4.22 -8.14 3.61
C GLN A 196 5.49 -7.36 3.98
N ALA A 197 6.32 -7.88 4.88
CA ALA A 197 7.59 -7.25 5.26
C ALA A 197 8.54 -7.03 4.07
N PHE A 198 8.41 -7.82 3.01
CA PHE A 198 9.21 -7.64 1.79
C PHE A 198 8.88 -6.36 1.00
N ASN A 199 7.76 -5.69 1.28
CA ASN A 199 7.50 -4.34 0.74
C ASN A 199 8.51 -3.28 1.24
N ALA A 200 9.36 -3.61 2.20
CA ALA A 200 10.45 -2.74 2.64
C ALA A 200 11.67 -2.73 1.68
N TYR A 201 11.76 -3.70 0.76
CA TYR A 201 12.82 -3.77 -0.24
C TYR A 201 12.41 -3.04 -1.53
N ASP A 202 13.25 -2.14 -2.00
CA ASP A 202 12.97 -1.33 -3.20
C ASP A 202 12.87 -2.16 -4.49
N ASN A 203 13.51 -3.32 -4.51
CA ASN A 203 13.52 -4.26 -5.64
C ASN A 203 12.43 -5.34 -5.55
N VAL A 204 11.54 -5.30 -4.57
CA VAL A 204 10.43 -6.25 -4.44
C VAL A 204 9.09 -5.58 -4.73
N THR A 205 8.25 -6.27 -5.48
CA THR A 205 6.85 -5.90 -5.67
C THR A 205 5.96 -7.07 -5.31
N LEU A 206 5.11 -6.88 -4.33
CA LEU A 206 4.16 -7.86 -3.86
C LEU A 206 2.76 -7.55 -4.45
N TYR A 207 2.18 -8.51 -5.16
CA TYR A 207 0.83 -8.46 -5.71
C TYR A 207 -0.06 -9.39 -4.88
N THR A 208 -1.02 -8.82 -4.14
CA THR A 208 -1.87 -9.59 -3.23
C THR A 208 -3.26 -9.81 -3.82
N ASN A 209 -3.92 -10.93 -3.46
CA ASN A 209 -5.26 -11.27 -3.93
C ASN A 209 -5.41 -11.26 -5.46
N VAL A 210 -4.42 -11.78 -6.16
CA VAL A 210 -4.43 -11.81 -7.63
C VAL A 210 -5.34 -12.93 -8.12
N HIS A 211 -6.60 -12.58 -8.45
CA HIS A 211 -7.59 -13.52 -8.99
C HIS A 211 -7.71 -13.45 -10.51
N HIS A 212 -7.22 -12.38 -11.13
CA HIS A 212 -7.28 -12.16 -12.57
C HIS A 212 -6.12 -12.85 -13.28
N SER A 213 -6.43 -13.72 -14.23
CA SER A 213 -5.43 -14.47 -14.98
C SER A 213 -4.56 -13.59 -15.89
N ASP A 214 -5.10 -12.46 -16.36
CA ASP A 214 -4.39 -11.48 -17.18
C ASP A 214 -3.20 -10.85 -16.46
N ILE A 215 -3.34 -10.52 -15.17
CA ILE A 215 -2.21 -9.99 -14.37
C ILE A 215 -1.09 -11.02 -14.26
N ILE A 216 -1.43 -12.29 -14.05
CA ILE A 216 -0.44 -13.38 -13.97
C ILE A 216 0.24 -13.59 -15.31
N GLU A 217 -0.52 -13.52 -16.42
CA GLU A 217 0.05 -13.62 -17.76
C GLU A 217 0.99 -12.47 -18.07
N ASP A 218 0.60 -11.23 -17.76
CA ASP A 218 1.42 -10.05 -17.97
C ASP A 218 2.75 -10.12 -17.16
N LEU A 219 2.67 -10.59 -15.90
CA LEU A 219 3.87 -10.78 -15.06
C LEU A 219 4.76 -11.89 -15.61
N LEU A 220 4.18 -13.00 -16.05
CA LEU A 220 4.94 -14.11 -16.65
C LEU A 220 5.56 -13.69 -17.97
N GLU A 221 4.87 -12.88 -18.78
CA GLU A 221 5.39 -12.35 -20.03
C GLU A 221 6.56 -11.41 -19.82
N LYS A 222 6.45 -10.52 -18.83
CA LYS A 222 7.49 -9.56 -18.48
C LYS A 222 8.71 -10.20 -17.85
N ALA A 223 8.55 -11.29 -17.10
CA ALA A 223 9.64 -11.94 -16.42
C ALA A 223 10.71 -12.52 -17.35
N ASP A 224 11.96 -12.33 -17.04
CA ASP A 224 13.10 -12.99 -17.68
C ASP A 224 13.29 -14.40 -17.11
N ILE A 225 13.03 -14.56 -15.81
CA ILE A 225 13.14 -15.83 -15.09
C ILE A 225 11.89 -16.04 -14.24
N TYR A 226 11.35 -17.26 -14.26
CA TYR A 226 10.39 -17.72 -13.26
C TYR A 226 11.13 -18.43 -12.11
N LEU A 227 10.92 -17.98 -10.86
CA LEU A 227 11.49 -18.61 -9.67
C LEU A 227 10.46 -19.50 -8.98
N ASP A 228 10.69 -20.80 -9.02
CA ASP A 228 9.90 -21.81 -8.33
C ASP A 228 10.47 -22.06 -6.93
N ILE A 229 10.13 -21.14 -6.01
CA ILE A 229 10.65 -21.12 -4.63
C ILE A 229 9.53 -21.22 -3.58
N ASN A 230 8.34 -21.59 -3.98
CA ASN A 230 7.14 -21.67 -3.16
C ASN A 230 7.02 -23.01 -2.43
N HIS A 231 6.85 -23.00 -1.10
CA HIS A 231 6.71 -24.21 -0.26
C HIS A 231 5.35 -24.91 -0.37
N TRP A 232 4.40 -24.35 -1.06
CA TRP A 232 3.09 -24.97 -1.32
C TRP A 232 3.07 -25.64 -2.69
N GLY A 233 1.99 -26.34 -3.01
CA GLY A 233 1.86 -26.93 -4.33
C GLY A 233 1.88 -25.89 -5.47
N GLN A 234 2.22 -26.34 -6.67
CA GLN A 234 2.20 -25.51 -7.87
C GLN A 234 0.83 -24.83 -8.03
N VAL A 235 0.83 -23.51 -8.21
CA VAL A 235 -0.38 -22.71 -8.39
C VAL A 235 -0.66 -22.55 -9.88
N ASP A 236 -1.88 -22.85 -10.34
CA ASP A 236 -2.33 -22.66 -11.73
C ASP A 236 -1.39 -23.22 -12.80
N GLU A 237 -0.73 -24.34 -12.52
CA GLU A 237 0.24 -24.96 -13.44
C GLU A 237 1.30 -23.97 -13.95
N ILE A 238 1.69 -23.00 -13.11
CA ILE A 238 2.51 -21.86 -13.51
C ILE A 238 3.91 -22.27 -14.01
N VAL A 239 4.49 -23.33 -13.46
CA VAL A 239 5.79 -23.86 -13.91
C VAL A 239 5.68 -24.41 -15.33
N ASP A 240 4.63 -25.21 -15.61
CA ASP A 240 4.38 -25.75 -16.95
C ASP A 240 4.14 -24.60 -17.96
N ARG A 241 3.41 -23.56 -17.54
CA ARG A 241 3.15 -22.37 -18.36
C ARG A 241 4.42 -21.56 -18.63
N ALA A 242 5.28 -21.40 -17.63
CA ALA A 242 6.57 -20.73 -17.79
C ALA A 242 7.46 -21.45 -18.80
N ILE A 243 7.57 -22.77 -18.69
CA ILE A 243 8.32 -23.63 -19.62
C ILE A 243 7.73 -23.52 -21.03
N ALA A 244 6.39 -23.61 -21.16
CA ALA A 244 5.72 -23.51 -22.46
C ALA A 244 5.93 -22.16 -23.16
N LYS A 245 6.16 -21.08 -22.37
CA LYS A 245 6.51 -19.75 -22.89
C LYS A 245 8.02 -19.57 -23.15
N GLY A 246 8.83 -20.60 -22.94
CA GLY A 246 10.28 -20.55 -23.13
C GLY A 246 11.01 -19.71 -22.09
N LYS A 247 10.42 -19.52 -20.91
CA LYS A 247 11.08 -18.82 -19.81
C LYS A 247 12.11 -19.70 -19.13
N ASN A 248 13.21 -19.11 -18.66
CA ASN A 248 14.11 -19.78 -17.75
C ASN A 248 13.38 -20.06 -16.44
N VAL A 249 13.38 -21.31 -15.96
CA VAL A 249 12.77 -21.69 -14.70
C VAL A 249 13.85 -22.19 -13.76
N LEU A 250 13.99 -21.53 -12.61
CA LEU A 250 14.94 -21.92 -11.56
C LEU A 250 14.18 -22.32 -10.30
N ALA A 251 14.66 -23.36 -9.62
CA ALA A 251 14.07 -23.86 -8.41
C ALA A 251 15.13 -24.34 -7.40
N PHE A 252 14.78 -24.30 -6.12
CA PHE A 252 15.54 -25.00 -5.09
C PHE A 252 15.04 -26.44 -4.95
N ASP A 253 15.97 -27.37 -4.61
CA ASP A 253 15.75 -28.82 -4.56
C ASP A 253 14.64 -29.25 -3.59
N ASN A 254 14.45 -28.49 -2.51
CA ASN A 254 13.45 -28.79 -1.47
C ASN A 254 12.03 -28.28 -1.78
N VAL A 255 11.86 -27.47 -2.84
CA VAL A 255 10.56 -26.90 -3.20
C VAL A 255 10.22 -26.99 -4.69
N ALA A 256 11.13 -27.54 -5.51
CA ALA A 256 10.95 -27.62 -6.95
C ALA A 256 9.69 -28.38 -7.35
N HIS A 257 8.80 -27.70 -8.11
CA HIS A 257 7.70 -28.33 -8.81
C HIS A 257 8.16 -28.70 -10.22
N ARG A 258 7.83 -29.89 -10.68
CA ARG A 258 8.23 -30.34 -12.04
C ARG A 258 9.74 -30.43 -12.23
N ALA A 259 10.49 -30.81 -11.18
CA ALA A 259 11.95 -30.93 -11.21
C ALA A 259 12.47 -31.75 -12.41
N GLU A 260 11.68 -32.72 -12.86
CA GLU A 260 11.97 -33.56 -14.04
C GLU A 260 11.97 -32.82 -15.38
N LEU A 261 11.41 -31.59 -15.42
CA LEU A 261 11.34 -30.74 -16.63
C LEU A 261 12.36 -29.59 -16.60
N LEU A 262 13.05 -29.40 -15.46
CA LEU A 262 13.99 -28.29 -15.28
C LEU A 262 15.41 -28.75 -15.67
N ASP A 263 16.12 -27.91 -16.41
CA ASP A 263 17.51 -28.17 -16.78
C ASP A 263 18.43 -28.18 -15.56
N LYS A 264 18.07 -27.42 -14.52
CA LYS A 264 18.86 -27.28 -13.31
C LYS A 264 17.98 -27.04 -12.08
N VAL A 265 18.26 -27.82 -11.03
CA VAL A 265 17.71 -27.62 -9.68
C VAL A 265 18.88 -27.33 -8.73
N ILE A 266 18.75 -26.32 -7.89
CA ILE A 266 19.82 -25.77 -7.07
C ILE A 266 19.61 -26.19 -5.61
N SER A 267 20.67 -26.54 -4.89
CA SER A 267 20.58 -26.85 -3.48
C SER A 267 20.11 -25.64 -2.67
N HIS A 268 19.09 -25.84 -1.83
CA HIS A 268 18.61 -24.78 -0.94
C HIS A 268 19.64 -24.41 0.16
N GLU A 269 20.62 -25.29 0.43
CA GLU A 269 21.72 -25.00 1.35
C GLU A 269 22.80 -24.10 0.72
N GLU A 270 22.75 -23.89 -0.61
CA GLU A 270 23.72 -23.08 -1.36
C GLU A 270 23.01 -21.94 -2.13
N PRO A 271 22.36 -20.98 -1.45
CA PRO A 271 21.60 -19.93 -2.11
C PRO A 271 22.46 -19.00 -2.99
N GLN A 272 23.75 -18.91 -2.71
CA GLN A 272 24.70 -18.16 -3.57
C GLN A 272 24.76 -18.75 -4.98
N THR A 273 24.66 -20.05 -5.13
CA THR A 273 24.62 -20.70 -6.46
C THR A 273 23.39 -20.24 -7.26
N MET A 274 22.26 -19.98 -6.61
CA MET A 274 21.07 -19.42 -7.25
C MET A 274 21.32 -17.97 -7.73
N VAL A 275 21.97 -17.16 -6.89
CA VAL A 275 22.35 -15.78 -7.24
C VAL A 275 23.25 -15.76 -8.47
N ASP A 276 24.29 -16.62 -8.49
CA ASP A 276 25.25 -16.71 -9.60
C ASP A 276 24.57 -17.17 -10.89
N GLU A 277 23.63 -18.12 -10.80
CA GLU A 277 22.88 -18.60 -11.94
C GLU A 277 21.94 -17.51 -12.52
N ILE A 278 21.24 -16.77 -11.65
CA ILE A 278 20.39 -15.66 -12.07
C ILE A 278 21.23 -14.61 -12.81
N ARG A 279 22.38 -14.20 -12.25
CA ARG A 279 23.27 -13.25 -12.92
C ARG A 279 23.80 -13.76 -14.24
N GLN A 280 24.14 -15.03 -14.32
CA GLN A 280 24.60 -15.67 -15.56
C GLN A 280 23.52 -15.64 -16.65
N ILE A 281 22.28 -15.99 -16.32
CA ILE A 281 21.16 -15.97 -17.27
C ILE A 281 20.87 -14.55 -17.75
N LEU A 282 20.89 -13.59 -16.83
CA LEU A 282 20.60 -12.18 -17.12
C LEU A 282 21.79 -11.43 -17.73
N LEU A 283 22.93 -12.07 -17.89
CA LEU A 283 24.20 -11.47 -18.37
C LEU A 283 24.64 -10.25 -17.56
N ILE A 284 24.31 -10.24 -16.26
CA ILE A 284 24.74 -9.20 -15.35
C ILE A 284 26.21 -9.41 -15.04
N ASN A 285 27.07 -8.56 -15.59
CA ASN A 285 28.50 -8.55 -15.26
C ASN A 285 28.66 -8.07 -13.82
N GLY A 286 29.25 -8.90 -12.97
CA GLY A 286 29.60 -8.45 -11.63
C GLY A 286 30.57 -7.27 -11.73
N GLU A 287 30.16 -6.08 -11.37
CA GLU A 287 31.10 -5.05 -10.99
C GLU A 287 31.79 -5.53 -9.72
N GLU A 288 33.03 -6.00 -9.86
CA GLU A 288 33.95 -6.08 -8.74
C GLU A 288 34.06 -4.64 -8.18
N ASN A 289 33.45 -4.43 -7.02
CA ASN A 289 33.74 -3.25 -6.21
C ASN A 289 35.22 -3.32 -5.78
N GLU A 290 36.10 -2.87 -6.64
CA GLU A 290 37.43 -2.46 -6.22
C GLU A 290 37.32 -1.18 -5.40
N CYS A 291 37.78 -1.27 -4.15
CA CYS A 291 37.83 -0.24 -3.11
C CYS A 291 38.41 1.10 -3.53
#